data_79de3594768819de172fe6be5e082a34
#
_entry.id   79de3594768819de172fe6be5e082a34
#
_cell.length_a   1.000
_cell.length_b   1.000
_cell.length_c   1.000
_cell.angle_alpha   90.00
_cell.angle_beta   90.00
_cell.angle_gamma   90.00
#
_symmetry.space_group_name_H-M   'P 1'
#
loop_
_entity.id
_entity.type
_entity.pdbx_description
1 polymer ?
#
loop_
_entity_poly.entity_id
_entity_poly.type
_entity_poly.pdbx_seq_one_letter_code
_entity_poly.pdbx_strand_id
1 'polypeptide(L)'
;VSIVLAATWDPRGELARLERLMPLLRGWYAAQVVTVPGKTDDRLMLCLEALGIQAQRAEPWTTGRYRALEAAVRFEAAHIHYADLDRLIRWAETRPDELRGVLDVLQTADALIIGRTARAMATHPAALQQSERTVNAVFSHLLGQPLDLPAGSKGFSQRAARYLLARTLPEHGLGTDATWPVLLARGGFRLATLEADGLDWETPDRYLTTAADARLQAEAALIYDAAPDHWRYRVDLAHHIITAGLHAWVQPLDLETEGNPV
;
A
#
# COMPACT_ATOMS: atom_id res chain seq x y z
N VAL A 1 -7.62 20.02 -5.79
CA VAL A 1 -6.79 18.92 -6.31
C VAL A 1 -7.49 17.61 -5.95
N SER A 2 -7.60 16.67 -6.89
CA SER A 2 -8.30 15.41 -6.69
C SER A 2 -7.32 14.28 -6.39
N ILE A 3 -7.68 13.43 -5.43
CA ILE A 3 -6.96 12.20 -5.09
C ILE A 3 -7.88 11.02 -5.39
N VAL A 4 -7.35 9.97 -6.02
CA VAL A 4 -8.03 8.67 -6.16
C VAL A 4 -7.39 7.68 -5.21
N LEU A 5 -8.20 6.91 -4.49
CA LEU A 5 -7.74 5.76 -3.72
C LEU A 5 -7.58 4.56 -4.66
N ALA A 6 -6.38 4.00 -4.69
CA ALA A 6 -6.07 2.69 -5.29
C ALA A 6 -5.79 1.71 -4.16
N ALA A 7 -6.61 0.70 -3.96
CA ALA A 7 -6.42 -0.21 -2.84
C ALA A 7 -6.44 -1.68 -3.26
N THR A 8 -5.70 -2.50 -2.53
CA THR A 8 -5.83 -3.96 -2.56
C THR A 8 -6.47 -4.45 -1.27
N TRP A 9 -7.32 -5.48 -1.37
CA TRP A 9 -8.02 -6.02 -0.22
C TRP A 9 -8.29 -7.52 -0.35
N ASP A 10 -7.79 -8.30 0.59
CA ASP A 10 -8.21 -9.69 0.83
C ASP A 10 -9.15 -9.68 2.04
N PRO A 11 -10.48 -9.57 1.81
CA PRO A 11 -11.47 -9.27 2.85
C PRO A 11 -11.57 -10.38 3.90
N ARG A 12 -11.59 -9.97 5.18
CA ARG A 12 -11.65 -10.88 6.34
C ARG A 12 -12.58 -10.33 7.42
N GLY A 13 -13.80 -9.91 7.01
CA GLY A 13 -14.84 -9.44 7.91
C GLY A 13 -14.89 -7.93 8.13
N GLU A 14 -14.07 -7.13 7.44
CA GLU A 14 -14.01 -5.68 7.62
C GLU A 14 -15.12 -4.90 6.88
N LEU A 15 -16.00 -5.56 6.10
CA LEU A 15 -16.98 -4.88 5.24
C LEU A 15 -17.86 -3.88 6.03
N ALA A 16 -18.40 -4.27 7.17
CA ALA A 16 -19.24 -3.39 7.98
C ALA A 16 -18.48 -2.15 8.52
N ARG A 17 -17.17 -2.28 8.75
CA ARG A 17 -16.31 -1.15 9.12
C ARG A 17 -16.10 -0.23 7.91
N LEU A 18 -15.84 -0.78 6.74
CA LEU A 18 -15.74 -0.03 5.48
C LEU A 18 -17.03 0.75 5.20
N GLU A 19 -18.20 0.11 5.31
CA GLU A 19 -19.50 0.75 5.12
C GLU A 19 -19.68 1.99 6.01
N ARG A 20 -19.33 1.90 7.30
CA ARG A 20 -19.39 3.04 8.23
C ARG A 20 -18.44 4.17 7.87
N LEU A 21 -17.28 3.86 7.28
CA LEU A 21 -16.26 4.84 6.91
C LEU A 21 -16.49 5.47 5.53
N MET A 22 -17.37 4.90 4.70
CA MET A 22 -17.59 5.40 3.33
C MET A 22 -17.97 6.89 3.25
N PRO A 23 -18.82 7.45 4.14
CA PRO A 23 -19.10 8.90 4.09
C PRO A 23 -17.82 9.74 4.26
N LEU A 24 -16.91 9.33 5.14
CA LEU A 24 -15.63 9.97 5.37
C LEU A 24 -14.70 9.83 4.15
N LEU A 25 -14.53 8.62 3.65
CA LEU A 25 -13.67 8.33 2.51
C LEU A 25 -14.14 9.06 1.23
N ARG A 26 -15.45 9.15 0.99
CA ARG A 26 -16.02 9.93 -0.12
C ARG A 26 -15.75 11.43 0.00
N GLY A 27 -15.61 11.95 1.22
CA GLY A 27 -15.21 13.34 1.46
C GLY A 27 -13.75 13.63 1.16
N TRP A 28 -12.90 12.60 1.12
CA TRP A 28 -11.46 12.72 0.94
C TRP A 28 -10.97 12.31 -0.46
N TYR A 29 -11.61 11.30 -1.05
CA TYR A 29 -11.21 10.75 -2.34
C TYR A 29 -12.26 11.02 -3.41
N ALA A 30 -11.82 11.50 -4.56
CA ALA A 30 -12.69 11.73 -5.72
C ALA A 30 -13.27 10.41 -6.28
N ALA A 31 -12.52 9.32 -6.15
CA ALA A 31 -12.96 7.97 -6.50
C ALA A 31 -12.19 6.95 -5.65
N GLN A 32 -12.75 5.74 -5.52
CA GLN A 32 -12.13 4.61 -4.85
C GLN A 32 -12.10 3.41 -5.79
N VAL A 33 -10.92 2.85 -5.99
CA VAL A 33 -10.69 1.62 -6.74
C VAL A 33 -10.20 0.56 -5.75
N VAL A 34 -10.86 -0.60 -5.73
CA VAL A 34 -10.46 -1.71 -4.87
C VAL A 34 -10.28 -2.96 -5.72
N THR A 35 -9.09 -3.55 -5.65
CA THR A 35 -8.78 -4.84 -6.27
C THR A 35 -8.80 -5.93 -5.20
N VAL A 36 -9.54 -6.99 -5.47
CA VAL A 36 -9.71 -8.15 -4.58
C VAL A 36 -9.22 -9.43 -5.25
N PRO A 37 -8.95 -10.53 -4.48
CA PRO A 37 -8.60 -11.83 -5.07
C PRO A 37 -9.66 -12.38 -6.03
N GLY A 38 -9.24 -13.14 -7.05
CA GLY A 38 -10.13 -13.73 -8.06
C GLY A 38 -11.28 -14.56 -7.47
N LYS A 39 -11.03 -15.25 -6.34
CA LYS A 39 -12.00 -16.08 -5.61
C LYS A 39 -13.00 -15.32 -4.74
N THR A 40 -12.97 -13.99 -4.73
CA THR A 40 -13.87 -13.18 -3.89
C THR A 40 -15.34 -13.38 -4.30
N ASP A 41 -16.21 -13.53 -3.30
CA ASP A 41 -17.65 -13.77 -3.47
C ASP A 41 -18.34 -12.63 -4.25
N ASP A 42 -19.27 -12.98 -5.14
CA ASP A 42 -20.01 -12.01 -5.96
C ASP A 42 -20.87 -11.05 -5.10
N ARG A 43 -21.38 -11.51 -3.96
CA ARG A 43 -22.13 -10.65 -3.04
C ARG A 43 -21.28 -9.51 -2.51
N LEU A 44 -20.00 -9.79 -2.20
CA LEU A 44 -19.09 -8.73 -1.76
C LEU A 44 -18.83 -7.74 -2.90
N MET A 45 -18.67 -8.21 -4.14
CA MET A 45 -18.51 -7.32 -5.30
C MET A 45 -19.72 -6.39 -5.45
N LEU A 46 -20.94 -6.93 -5.35
CA LEU A 46 -22.16 -6.12 -5.39
C LEU A 46 -22.25 -5.12 -4.24
N CYS A 47 -21.81 -5.50 -3.04
CA CYS A 47 -21.74 -4.57 -1.90
C CYS A 47 -20.76 -3.41 -2.18
N LEU A 48 -19.58 -3.69 -2.72
CA LEU A 48 -18.60 -2.66 -3.06
C LEU A 48 -19.16 -1.70 -4.13
N GLU A 49 -19.81 -2.22 -5.17
CA GLU A 49 -20.46 -1.41 -6.20
C GLU A 49 -21.58 -0.53 -5.61
N ALA A 50 -22.40 -1.07 -4.73
CA ALA A 50 -23.45 -0.32 -4.02
C ALA A 50 -22.87 0.80 -3.13
N LEU A 51 -21.66 0.60 -2.62
CA LEU A 51 -20.87 1.64 -1.94
C LEU A 51 -20.20 2.63 -2.90
N GLY A 52 -20.44 2.55 -4.20
CA GLY A 52 -19.82 3.43 -5.20
C GLY A 52 -18.31 3.21 -5.38
N ILE A 53 -17.80 2.06 -4.95
CA ILE A 53 -16.40 1.66 -5.13
C ILE A 53 -16.28 0.94 -6.47
N GLN A 54 -15.31 1.33 -7.31
CA GLN A 54 -14.96 0.56 -8.49
C GLN A 54 -14.17 -0.68 -8.05
N ALA A 55 -14.87 -1.82 -7.94
CA ALA A 55 -14.26 -3.07 -7.54
C ALA A 55 -13.86 -3.91 -8.76
N GLN A 56 -12.72 -4.60 -8.66
CA GLN A 56 -12.25 -5.55 -9.68
C GLN A 56 -11.53 -6.74 -9.03
N ARG A 57 -11.53 -7.87 -9.73
CA ARG A 57 -10.77 -9.05 -9.31
C ARG A 57 -9.40 -9.09 -9.97
N ALA A 58 -8.41 -9.61 -9.25
CA ALA A 58 -7.08 -9.91 -9.78
C ALA A 58 -6.81 -11.41 -9.73
N GLU A 59 -6.37 -11.95 -10.86
CA GLU A 59 -5.94 -13.33 -10.97
C GLU A 59 -4.76 -13.39 -11.96
N PRO A 60 -3.58 -13.85 -11.51
CA PRO A 60 -3.24 -14.22 -10.13
C PRO A 60 -3.28 -13.03 -9.17
N TRP A 61 -3.45 -13.29 -7.87
CA TRP A 61 -3.52 -12.23 -6.85
C TRP A 61 -2.27 -11.35 -6.78
N THR A 62 -1.12 -11.86 -7.19
CA THR A 62 0.12 -11.09 -7.32
C THR A 62 0.00 -9.88 -8.25
N THR A 63 -0.98 -9.84 -9.16
CA THR A 63 -1.23 -8.67 -10.01
C THR A 63 -2.06 -7.57 -9.33
N GLY A 64 -2.59 -7.82 -8.13
CA GLY A 64 -3.58 -6.95 -7.48
C GLY A 64 -3.13 -5.49 -7.33
N ARG A 65 -1.91 -5.25 -6.86
CA ARG A 65 -1.36 -3.90 -6.66
C ARG A 65 -1.21 -3.15 -7.98
N TYR A 66 -0.67 -3.82 -9.00
CA TYR A 66 -0.56 -3.24 -10.34
C TYR A 66 -1.93 -2.88 -10.89
N ARG A 67 -2.91 -3.79 -10.79
CA ARG A 67 -4.27 -3.57 -11.28
C ARG A 67 -4.98 -2.43 -10.55
N ALA A 68 -4.79 -2.30 -9.25
CA ALA A 68 -5.35 -1.18 -8.49
C ALA A 68 -4.80 0.17 -9.01
N LEU A 69 -3.49 0.26 -9.22
CA LEU A 69 -2.85 1.45 -9.75
C LEU A 69 -3.30 1.74 -11.19
N GLU A 70 -3.34 0.72 -12.06
CA GLU A 70 -3.79 0.82 -13.45
C GLU A 70 -5.23 1.36 -13.57
N ALA A 71 -6.14 0.86 -12.74
CA ALA A 71 -7.51 1.33 -12.73
C ALA A 71 -7.63 2.77 -12.18
N ALA A 72 -6.84 3.12 -11.15
CA ALA A 72 -6.86 4.46 -10.58
C ALA A 72 -6.35 5.54 -11.54
N VAL A 73 -5.35 5.23 -12.37
CA VAL A 73 -4.81 6.16 -13.38
C VAL A 73 -5.86 6.60 -14.39
N ARG A 74 -6.89 5.79 -14.65
CA ARG A 74 -7.97 6.10 -15.62
C ARG A 74 -8.87 7.25 -15.18
N PHE A 75 -8.87 7.61 -13.90
CA PHE A 75 -9.66 8.74 -13.39
C PHE A 75 -9.04 10.11 -13.66
N GLU A 76 -7.84 10.17 -14.23
CA GLU A 76 -7.13 11.42 -14.55
C GLU A 76 -7.02 12.40 -13.37
N ALA A 77 -7.05 11.88 -12.15
CA ALA A 77 -6.84 12.66 -10.94
C ALA A 77 -5.39 13.12 -10.84
N ALA A 78 -5.15 14.25 -10.17
CA ALA A 78 -3.80 14.78 -10.02
C ALA A 78 -2.88 13.84 -9.21
N HIS A 79 -3.46 13.13 -8.23
CA HIS A 79 -2.72 12.23 -7.35
C HIS A 79 -3.49 10.93 -7.09
N ILE A 80 -2.73 9.90 -6.75
CA ILE A 80 -3.22 8.58 -6.37
C ILE A 80 -2.64 8.22 -5.00
N HIS A 81 -3.49 7.82 -4.07
CA HIS A 81 -3.09 7.18 -2.82
C HIS A 81 -3.24 5.67 -2.98
N TYR A 82 -2.13 4.94 -3.02
CA TYR A 82 -2.16 3.48 -2.92
C TYR A 82 -2.15 3.09 -1.44
N ALA A 83 -3.05 2.17 -1.04
CA ALA A 83 -3.08 1.61 0.31
C ALA A 83 -3.56 0.16 0.32
N ASP A 84 -3.04 -0.66 1.25
CA ASP A 84 -3.69 -1.90 1.65
C ASP A 84 -4.97 -1.52 2.43
N LEU A 85 -6.16 -1.97 1.96
CA LEU A 85 -7.43 -1.41 2.42
C LEU A 85 -7.73 -1.72 3.89
N ASP A 86 -7.33 -2.87 4.38
CA ASP A 86 -7.47 -3.24 5.80
C ASP A 86 -6.71 -2.26 6.71
N ARG A 87 -5.51 -1.85 6.33
CA ARG A 87 -4.74 -0.80 7.02
C ARG A 87 -5.42 0.55 6.94
N LEU A 88 -5.91 0.91 5.74
CA LEU A 88 -6.62 2.18 5.56
C LEU A 88 -7.90 2.26 6.40
N ILE A 89 -8.68 1.17 6.49
CA ILE A 89 -9.87 1.07 7.33
C ILE A 89 -9.50 1.36 8.80
N ARG A 90 -8.47 0.67 9.31
CA ARG A 90 -7.99 0.92 10.67
C ARG A 90 -7.51 2.36 10.86
N TRP A 91 -6.73 2.88 9.94
CA TRP A 91 -6.22 4.25 10.01
C TRP A 91 -7.34 5.29 10.02
N ALA A 92 -8.29 5.18 9.09
CA ALA A 92 -9.45 6.08 9.01
C ALA A 92 -10.34 6.00 10.26
N GLU A 93 -10.44 4.83 10.91
CA GLU A 93 -11.23 4.62 12.12
C GLU A 93 -10.55 5.18 13.37
N THR A 94 -9.24 4.99 13.49
CA THR A 94 -8.51 5.33 14.73
C THR A 94 -7.84 6.70 14.71
N ARG A 95 -7.46 7.20 13.52
CA ARG A 95 -6.70 8.46 13.34
C ARG A 95 -7.11 9.22 12.08
N PRO A 96 -8.39 9.59 11.94
CA PRO A 96 -8.91 10.23 10.73
C PRO A 96 -8.20 11.55 10.39
N ASP A 97 -7.88 12.36 11.39
CA ASP A 97 -7.23 13.66 11.19
C ASP A 97 -5.78 13.52 10.69
N GLU A 98 -5.06 12.50 11.18
CA GLU A 98 -3.72 12.20 10.68
C GLU A 98 -3.78 11.77 9.21
N LEU A 99 -4.68 10.85 8.85
CA LEU A 99 -4.86 10.42 7.46
C LEU A 99 -5.19 11.61 6.57
N ARG A 100 -6.07 12.52 7.01
CA ARG A 100 -6.38 13.73 6.29
C ARG A 100 -5.14 14.60 6.05
N GLY A 101 -4.33 14.84 7.09
CA GLY A 101 -3.08 15.58 6.96
C GLY A 101 -2.08 14.94 6.00
N VAL A 102 -2.01 13.60 5.98
CA VAL A 102 -1.17 12.86 5.02
C VAL A 102 -1.64 13.08 3.58
N LEU A 103 -2.96 13.08 3.34
CA LEU A 103 -3.52 13.36 2.01
C LEU A 103 -3.21 14.81 1.54
N ASP A 104 -3.14 15.76 2.45
CA ASP A 104 -2.74 17.13 2.12
C ASP A 104 -1.26 17.20 1.68
N VAL A 105 -0.37 16.47 2.38
CA VAL A 105 1.05 16.34 1.99
C VAL A 105 1.21 15.63 0.65
N LEU A 106 0.44 14.55 0.43
CA LEU A 106 0.48 13.77 -0.81
C LEU A 106 0.23 14.64 -2.05
N GLN A 107 -0.64 15.65 -1.96
CA GLN A 107 -0.96 16.56 -3.05
C GLN A 107 0.22 17.46 -3.47
N THR A 108 1.30 17.48 -2.70
CA THR A 108 2.49 18.31 -2.98
C THR A 108 3.69 17.50 -3.47
N ALA A 109 3.57 16.17 -3.54
CA ALA A 109 4.67 15.25 -3.83
C ALA A 109 4.50 14.54 -5.17
N ASP A 110 5.58 14.31 -5.90
CA ASP A 110 5.59 13.37 -7.04
C ASP A 110 5.41 11.93 -6.57
N ALA A 111 6.14 11.57 -5.53
CA ALA A 111 6.04 10.28 -4.86
C ALA A 111 6.21 10.48 -3.35
N LEU A 112 5.29 9.94 -2.56
CA LEU A 112 5.31 9.97 -1.10
C LEU A 112 5.37 8.54 -0.57
N ILE A 113 6.43 8.20 0.15
CA ILE A 113 6.53 6.96 0.92
C ILE A 113 5.99 7.23 2.32
N ILE A 114 4.91 6.57 2.68
CA ILE A 114 4.26 6.74 3.97
C ILE A 114 4.68 5.55 4.83
N GLY A 115 5.61 5.79 5.72
CA GLY A 115 6.17 4.83 6.66
C GLY A 115 5.46 4.83 8.01
N ARG A 116 5.85 3.91 8.87
CA ARG A 116 5.35 3.78 10.24
C ARG A 116 6.23 4.55 11.20
N THR A 117 5.63 5.25 12.15
CA THR A 117 6.37 5.74 13.32
C THR A 117 6.96 4.57 14.12
N ALA A 118 7.92 4.84 15.00
CA ALA A 118 8.46 3.82 15.91
C ALA A 118 7.34 3.17 16.76
N ARG A 119 6.33 3.96 17.18
CA ARG A 119 5.17 3.46 17.92
C ARG A 119 4.34 2.50 17.07
N ALA A 120 4.00 2.89 15.85
CA ALA A 120 3.22 2.04 14.93
C ALA A 120 3.98 0.74 14.61
N MET A 121 5.28 0.82 14.32
CA MET A 121 6.11 -0.36 14.09
C MET A 121 6.12 -1.31 15.30
N ALA A 122 6.14 -0.78 16.52
CA ALA A 122 6.16 -1.60 17.75
C ALA A 122 4.86 -2.39 17.99
N THR A 123 3.74 -2.06 17.31
CA THR A 123 2.50 -2.85 17.40
C THR A 123 2.54 -4.15 16.58
N HIS A 124 3.47 -4.26 15.65
CA HIS A 124 3.58 -5.41 14.76
C HIS A 124 4.32 -6.58 15.44
N PRO A 125 4.09 -7.84 15.02
CA PRO A 125 4.85 -8.99 15.47
C PRO A 125 6.36 -8.83 15.24
N ALA A 126 7.20 -9.41 16.10
CA ALA A 126 8.65 -9.34 15.97
C ALA A 126 9.15 -9.92 14.65
N ALA A 127 8.54 -11.01 14.17
CA ALA A 127 8.85 -11.62 12.88
C ALA A 127 8.71 -10.63 11.73
N LEU A 128 7.66 -9.80 11.74
CA LEU A 128 7.44 -8.75 10.74
C LEU A 128 8.44 -7.61 10.93
N GLN A 129 8.59 -7.12 12.16
CA GLN A 129 9.52 -6.02 12.44
C GLN A 129 10.95 -6.32 11.99
N GLN A 130 11.49 -7.53 12.29
CA GLN A 130 12.86 -7.88 11.95
C GLN A 130 13.06 -8.06 10.44
N SER A 131 12.14 -8.77 9.78
CA SER A 131 12.24 -9.00 8.34
C SER A 131 12.13 -7.70 7.53
N GLU A 132 11.20 -6.83 7.89
CA GLU A 132 11.00 -5.56 7.19
C GLU A 132 12.10 -4.52 7.49
N ARG A 133 12.70 -4.55 8.70
CA ARG A 133 13.92 -3.76 8.97
C ARG A 133 15.05 -4.10 8.00
N THR A 134 15.19 -5.37 7.62
CA THR A 134 16.21 -5.77 6.64
C THR A 134 15.91 -5.15 5.27
N VAL A 135 14.66 -5.20 4.81
CA VAL A 135 14.23 -4.53 3.57
C VAL A 135 14.54 -3.04 3.62
N ASN A 136 14.12 -2.39 4.70
CA ASN A 136 14.29 -0.95 4.90
C ASN A 136 15.78 -0.56 4.96
N ALA A 137 16.64 -1.35 5.62
CA ALA A 137 18.08 -1.10 5.68
C ALA A 137 18.73 -1.12 4.29
N VAL A 138 18.41 -2.12 3.46
CA VAL A 138 18.94 -2.23 2.09
C VAL A 138 18.57 -1.00 1.26
N PHE A 139 17.28 -0.65 1.20
CA PHE A 139 16.83 0.41 0.31
C PHE A 139 17.05 1.81 0.87
N SER A 140 17.07 1.99 2.18
CA SER A 140 17.53 3.26 2.78
C SER A 140 18.97 3.56 2.43
N HIS A 141 19.85 2.53 2.43
CA HIS A 141 21.24 2.68 1.99
C HIS A 141 21.33 3.02 0.50
N LEU A 142 20.67 2.26 -0.36
CA LEU A 142 20.73 2.45 -1.82
C LEU A 142 20.13 3.78 -2.27
N LEU A 143 19.04 4.22 -1.65
CA LEU A 143 18.31 5.44 -2.01
C LEU A 143 18.79 6.67 -1.21
N GLY A 144 19.74 6.51 -0.28
CA GLY A 144 20.39 7.58 0.44
C GLY A 144 19.51 8.34 1.44
N GLN A 145 18.40 7.74 1.88
CA GLN A 145 17.49 8.34 2.87
C GLN A 145 16.76 7.27 3.68
N PRO A 146 16.35 7.55 4.93
CA PRO A 146 15.54 6.64 5.73
C PRO A 146 14.19 6.34 5.05
N LEU A 147 13.83 5.04 4.96
CA LEU A 147 12.61 4.57 4.31
C LEU A 147 11.97 3.44 5.10
N ASP A 148 10.63 3.40 5.12
CA ASP A 148 9.84 2.24 5.54
C ASP A 148 8.95 1.79 4.38
N LEU A 149 9.49 0.93 3.51
CA LEU A 149 8.88 0.55 2.25
C LEU A 149 7.68 -0.40 2.37
N PRO A 150 7.69 -1.42 3.26
CA PRO A 150 6.60 -2.39 3.35
C PRO A 150 5.39 -1.89 4.16
N ALA A 151 5.31 -0.60 4.45
CA ALA A 151 4.23 -0.04 5.27
C ALA A 151 2.82 -0.13 4.64
N GLY A 152 2.73 -0.52 3.34
CA GLY A 152 1.44 -0.73 2.66
C GLY A 152 0.71 0.56 2.27
N SER A 153 1.39 1.71 2.26
CA SER A 153 0.80 2.99 1.87
C SER A 153 1.80 3.86 1.12
N LYS A 154 1.39 4.41 -0.03
CA LYS A 154 2.24 5.25 -0.90
C LYS A 154 1.38 6.26 -1.67
N GLY A 155 1.91 7.46 -1.89
CA GLY A 155 1.29 8.48 -2.73
C GLY A 155 2.04 8.68 -4.04
N PHE A 156 1.30 8.95 -5.12
CA PHE A 156 1.87 9.18 -6.45
C PHE A 156 1.17 10.34 -7.15
N SER A 157 1.95 11.21 -7.82
CA SER A 157 1.38 12.05 -8.87
C SER A 157 0.90 11.17 -10.03
N GLN A 158 -0.03 11.68 -10.85
CA GLN A 158 -0.48 10.99 -12.06
C GLN A 158 0.69 10.61 -12.99
N ARG A 159 1.69 11.50 -13.11
CA ARG A 159 2.90 11.28 -13.90
C ARG A 159 3.73 10.12 -13.33
N ALA A 160 3.94 10.08 -12.02
CA ALA A 160 4.67 9.00 -11.36
C ALA A 160 3.96 7.66 -11.51
N ALA A 161 2.64 7.61 -11.34
CA ALA A 161 1.85 6.38 -11.50
C ALA A 161 1.92 5.83 -12.94
N ARG A 162 1.79 6.68 -13.96
CA ARG A 162 1.94 6.28 -15.37
C ARG A 162 3.36 5.77 -15.67
N TYR A 163 4.37 6.41 -15.11
CA TYR A 163 5.76 5.96 -15.24
C TYR A 163 5.97 4.56 -14.66
N LEU A 164 5.40 4.28 -13.48
CA LEU A 164 5.45 2.96 -12.85
C LEU A 164 4.78 1.89 -13.71
N LEU A 165 3.55 2.14 -14.17
CA LEU A 165 2.81 1.18 -15.00
C LEU A 165 3.54 0.81 -16.30
N ALA A 166 4.27 1.76 -16.89
CA ALA A 166 5.04 1.52 -18.10
C ALA A 166 6.30 0.67 -17.86
N ARG A 167 6.76 0.50 -16.60
CA ARG A 167 8.05 -0.11 -16.25
C ARG A 167 7.97 -1.25 -15.23
N THR A 168 6.81 -1.50 -14.67
CA THR A 168 6.60 -2.58 -13.69
C THR A 168 5.84 -3.73 -14.35
N LEU A 169 6.27 -4.95 -14.08
CA LEU A 169 5.51 -6.14 -14.47
C LEU A 169 4.35 -6.36 -13.50
N PRO A 170 3.16 -6.75 -14.00
CA PRO A 170 1.98 -6.94 -13.17
C PRO A 170 2.17 -7.92 -12.01
N GLU A 171 2.95 -8.99 -12.21
CA GLU A 171 3.09 -10.12 -11.30
C GLU A 171 4.02 -9.88 -10.09
N HIS A 172 4.59 -8.68 -9.95
CA HIS A 172 5.56 -8.40 -8.88
C HIS A 172 4.97 -8.50 -7.45
N GLY A 173 3.65 -8.48 -7.30
CA GLY A 173 2.99 -8.66 -6.00
C GLY A 173 3.53 -7.68 -4.94
N LEU A 174 3.94 -8.23 -3.81
CA LEU A 174 4.56 -7.46 -2.71
C LEU A 174 5.97 -6.94 -3.05
N GLY A 175 6.61 -7.44 -4.09
CA GLY A 175 7.88 -6.88 -4.62
C GLY A 175 7.75 -5.41 -5.03
N THR A 176 6.53 -4.95 -5.35
CA THR A 176 6.24 -3.54 -5.64
C THR A 176 6.58 -2.59 -4.48
N ASP A 177 6.69 -3.09 -3.25
CA ASP A 177 7.09 -2.28 -2.11
C ASP A 177 8.48 -1.66 -2.31
N ALA A 178 9.42 -2.39 -2.91
CA ALA A 178 10.73 -1.87 -3.25
C ALA A 178 10.86 -1.45 -4.72
N THR A 179 10.26 -2.19 -5.65
CA THR A 179 10.36 -1.91 -7.09
C THR A 179 9.87 -0.51 -7.44
N TRP A 180 8.71 -0.09 -6.94
CA TRP A 180 8.14 1.22 -7.25
C TRP A 180 9.01 2.39 -6.79
N PRO A 181 9.43 2.48 -5.50
CA PRO A 181 10.32 3.54 -5.07
C PRO A 181 11.66 3.57 -5.83
N VAL A 182 12.24 2.40 -6.09
CA VAL A 182 13.50 2.28 -6.84
C VAL A 182 13.36 2.82 -8.26
N LEU A 183 12.32 2.40 -8.98
CA LEU A 183 12.07 2.87 -10.35
C LEU A 183 11.83 4.38 -10.39
N LEU A 184 11.05 4.92 -9.44
CA LEU A 184 10.80 6.35 -9.36
C LEU A 184 12.09 7.14 -9.11
N ALA A 185 12.90 6.73 -8.13
CA ALA A 185 14.17 7.38 -7.83
C ALA A 185 15.11 7.37 -9.05
N ARG A 186 15.24 6.21 -9.73
CA ARG A 186 16.05 6.07 -10.95
C ARG A 186 15.49 6.87 -12.12
N GLY A 187 14.17 7.07 -12.17
CA GLY A 187 13.49 7.92 -13.15
C GLY A 187 13.55 9.42 -12.84
N GLY A 188 14.31 9.83 -11.83
CA GLY A 188 14.48 11.23 -11.46
C GLY A 188 13.30 11.84 -10.71
N PHE A 189 12.35 11.04 -10.21
CA PHE A 189 11.30 11.53 -9.33
C PHE A 189 11.83 11.78 -7.92
N ARG A 190 11.39 12.87 -7.30
CA ARG A 190 11.72 13.13 -5.90
C ARG A 190 10.86 12.28 -4.99
N LEU A 191 11.48 11.40 -4.22
CA LEU A 191 10.84 10.65 -3.16
C LEU A 191 10.74 11.50 -1.89
N ALA A 192 9.53 11.87 -1.51
CA ALA A 192 9.26 12.42 -0.18
C ALA A 192 8.92 11.28 0.80
N THR A 193 9.18 11.49 2.08
CA THR A 193 8.86 10.54 3.14
C THR A 193 8.05 11.19 4.24
N LEU A 194 7.15 10.42 4.85
CA LEU A 194 6.36 10.82 6.01
C LEU A 194 6.11 9.59 6.88
N GLU A 195 6.14 9.74 8.18
CA GLU A 195 5.79 8.68 9.13
C GLU A 195 4.38 8.90 9.68
N ALA A 196 3.62 7.82 9.82
CA ALA A 196 2.25 7.83 10.33
C ALA A 196 2.06 6.82 11.46
N ASP A 197 1.35 7.24 12.48
CA ASP A 197 0.95 6.41 13.62
C ASP A 197 -0.21 5.46 13.26
N GLY A 198 -1.06 5.88 12.33
CA GLY A 198 -2.23 5.10 11.92
C GLY A 198 -1.91 3.84 11.11
N LEU A 199 -0.65 3.63 10.75
CA LEU A 199 -0.15 2.39 10.13
C LEU A 199 0.25 1.33 11.17
N ASP A 200 -0.38 1.33 12.34
CA ASP A 200 -0.25 0.27 13.33
C ASP A 200 -0.92 -1.05 12.84
N TRP A 201 -0.59 -2.17 13.51
CA TRP A 201 -0.91 -3.50 12.99
C TRP A 201 -2.43 -3.75 12.92
N GLU A 202 -2.93 -4.01 11.72
CA GLU A 202 -4.35 -4.18 11.37
C GLU A 202 -4.85 -5.63 11.48
N THR A 203 -3.95 -6.60 11.39
CA THR A 203 -4.35 -8.02 11.34
C THR A 203 -5.24 -8.48 12.52
N PRO A 204 -5.08 -7.97 13.75
CA PRO A 204 -5.98 -8.31 14.85
C PRO A 204 -7.42 -7.82 14.67
N ASP A 205 -7.67 -6.91 13.74
CA ASP A 205 -9.00 -6.35 13.47
C ASP A 205 -9.93 -7.31 12.72
N ARG A 206 -9.40 -8.40 12.19
CA ARG A 206 -10.15 -9.38 11.39
C ARG A 206 -11.35 -9.91 12.16
N TYR A 207 -12.51 -9.89 11.49
CA TYR A 207 -13.81 -10.29 12.05
C TYR A 207 -14.29 -9.47 13.25
N LEU A 208 -13.63 -8.35 13.56
CA LEU A 208 -14.10 -7.43 14.59
C LEU A 208 -15.01 -6.34 13.99
N THR A 209 -15.89 -5.80 14.82
CA THR A 209 -16.77 -4.68 14.44
C THR A 209 -16.10 -3.32 14.57
N THR A 210 -14.98 -3.24 15.30
CA THR A 210 -14.16 -2.04 15.51
C THR A 210 -12.69 -2.44 15.54
N ALA A 211 -11.78 -1.45 15.45
CA ALA A 211 -10.36 -1.69 15.57
C ALA A 211 -10.01 -2.32 16.93
N ALA A 212 -9.11 -3.30 16.91
CA ALA A 212 -8.56 -3.92 18.11
C ALA A 212 -7.82 -2.89 18.97
N ASP A 213 -7.97 -2.99 20.28
CA ASP A 213 -7.20 -2.19 21.23
C ASP A 213 -5.73 -2.67 21.33
N ALA A 214 -4.90 -1.88 22.01
CA ALA A 214 -3.47 -2.18 22.15
C ALA A 214 -3.19 -3.53 22.84
N ARG A 215 -4.06 -3.95 23.78
CA ARG A 215 -3.92 -5.23 24.48
C ARG A 215 -4.15 -6.39 23.50
N LEU A 216 -5.22 -6.32 22.72
CA LEU A 216 -5.54 -7.36 21.75
C LEU A 216 -4.49 -7.43 20.63
N GLN A 217 -3.96 -6.28 20.19
CA GLN A 217 -2.83 -6.24 19.26
C GLN A 217 -1.59 -6.95 19.83
N ALA A 218 -1.22 -6.66 21.09
CA ALA A 218 -0.06 -7.26 21.72
C ALA A 218 -0.23 -8.79 21.91
N GLU A 219 -1.40 -9.24 22.35
CA GLU A 219 -1.73 -10.66 22.48
C GLU A 219 -1.65 -11.39 21.14
N ALA A 220 -2.23 -10.81 20.10
CA ALA A 220 -2.19 -11.37 18.73
C ALA A 220 -0.76 -11.41 18.16
N ALA A 221 0.08 -10.40 18.45
CA ALA A 221 1.48 -10.38 18.03
C ALA A 221 2.28 -11.50 18.68
N LEU A 222 2.09 -11.76 19.98
CA LEU A 222 2.72 -12.88 20.67
C LEU A 222 2.31 -14.24 20.07
N ILE A 223 1.00 -14.42 19.78
CA ILE A 223 0.50 -15.63 19.13
C ILE A 223 1.12 -15.80 17.74
N TYR A 224 1.21 -14.72 16.97
CA TYR A 224 1.83 -14.75 15.66
C TYR A 224 3.29 -15.18 15.73
N ASP A 225 4.06 -14.58 16.63
CA ASP A 225 5.50 -14.84 16.78
C ASP A 225 5.82 -16.24 17.35
N ALA A 226 4.87 -16.87 18.04
CA ALA A 226 5.02 -18.23 18.55
C ALA A 226 5.04 -19.30 17.44
N ALA A 227 4.58 -18.98 16.23
CA ALA A 227 4.52 -19.93 15.12
C ALA A 227 5.77 -19.80 14.20
N PRO A 228 6.66 -20.83 14.13
CA PRO A 228 7.86 -20.78 13.28
C PRO A 228 7.56 -20.53 11.79
N ASP A 229 6.42 -21.02 11.30
CA ASP A 229 6.01 -20.82 9.90
C ASP A 229 5.75 -19.34 9.56
N HIS A 230 5.32 -18.53 10.53
CA HIS A 230 5.18 -17.10 10.32
C HIS A 230 6.55 -16.42 10.14
N TRP A 231 7.57 -16.82 10.91
CA TRP A 231 8.94 -16.34 10.74
C TRP A 231 9.48 -16.69 9.35
N ARG A 232 9.34 -17.97 8.95
CA ARG A 232 9.75 -18.42 7.61
C ARG A 232 9.07 -17.57 6.52
N TYR A 233 7.75 -17.47 6.58
CA TYR A 233 6.99 -16.68 5.63
C TYR A 233 7.46 -15.22 5.53
N ARG A 234 7.75 -14.57 6.66
CA ARG A 234 8.23 -13.19 6.69
C ARG A 234 9.63 -13.03 6.13
N VAL A 235 10.51 -13.98 6.37
CA VAL A 235 11.87 -14.01 5.78
C VAL A 235 11.78 -14.21 4.26
N ASP A 236 10.97 -15.16 3.79
CA ASP A 236 10.77 -15.41 2.36
C ASP A 236 10.18 -14.17 1.67
N LEU A 237 9.25 -13.50 2.31
CA LEU A 237 8.67 -12.25 1.81
C LEU A 237 9.69 -11.11 1.73
N ALA A 238 10.50 -10.91 2.77
CA ALA A 238 11.57 -9.90 2.75
C ALA A 238 12.58 -10.20 1.64
N HIS A 239 12.97 -11.46 1.47
CA HIS A 239 13.84 -11.90 0.37
C HIS A 239 13.21 -11.57 -1.00
N HIS A 240 11.92 -11.85 -1.20
CA HIS A 240 11.19 -11.52 -2.42
C HIS A 240 11.20 -10.00 -2.71
N ILE A 241 10.88 -9.18 -1.71
CA ILE A 241 10.87 -7.71 -1.86
C ILE A 241 12.27 -7.18 -2.19
N ILE A 242 13.29 -7.66 -1.48
CA ILE A 242 14.68 -7.25 -1.73
C ILE A 242 15.11 -7.65 -3.15
N THR A 243 14.86 -8.89 -3.55
CA THR A 243 15.22 -9.38 -4.90
C THR A 243 14.55 -8.57 -5.99
N ALA A 244 13.25 -8.29 -5.87
CA ALA A 244 12.51 -7.49 -6.83
C ALA A 244 13.05 -6.05 -6.94
N GLY A 245 13.34 -5.41 -5.79
CA GLY A 245 13.89 -4.06 -5.76
C GLY A 245 15.32 -3.99 -6.30
N LEU A 246 16.18 -4.96 -6.00
CA LEU A 246 17.54 -5.04 -6.56
C LEU A 246 17.51 -5.29 -8.06
N HIS A 247 16.57 -6.11 -8.56
CA HIS A 247 16.36 -6.26 -9.99
C HIS A 247 15.98 -4.92 -10.63
N ALA A 248 15.03 -4.20 -10.05
CA ALA A 248 14.66 -2.87 -10.52
C ALA A 248 15.81 -1.85 -10.44
N TRP A 249 16.76 -2.04 -9.50
CA TRP A 249 17.93 -1.19 -9.36
C TRP A 249 18.91 -1.32 -10.54
N VAL A 250 19.05 -2.52 -11.12
CA VAL A 250 20.02 -2.79 -12.18
C VAL A 250 19.42 -2.87 -13.59
N GLN A 251 18.10 -3.03 -13.71
CA GLN A 251 17.46 -3.12 -15.02
C GLN A 251 17.71 -1.86 -15.87
N PRO A 252 17.91 -1.96 -17.19
CA PRO A 252 17.98 -0.79 -18.05
C PRO A 252 16.71 0.07 -17.93
N LEU A 253 16.87 1.36 -17.80
CA LEU A 253 15.77 2.32 -18.00
C LEU A 253 15.80 2.63 -19.49
N ASP A 254 15.02 1.95 -20.31
CA ASP A 254 14.91 2.27 -21.72
C ASP A 254 14.47 3.73 -21.87
N LEU A 255 15.40 4.55 -22.34
CA LEU A 255 15.18 5.99 -22.62
C LEU A 255 14.42 6.19 -23.94
N GLU A 256 13.87 5.11 -24.53
CA GLU A 256 13.12 5.19 -25.78
C GLU A 256 11.61 5.21 -25.51
N THR A 257 11.06 6.39 -25.38
CA THR A 257 9.80 6.87 -25.98
C THR A 257 9.45 8.28 -25.50
N GLU A 258 10.39 9.22 -25.53
CA GLU A 258 9.98 10.59 -25.77
C GLU A 258 9.93 10.78 -27.30
N GLY A 259 8.90 10.21 -27.91
CA GLY A 259 8.49 10.57 -29.26
C GLY A 259 8.05 12.01 -29.24
N ASN A 260 8.87 12.86 -29.83
CA ASN A 260 8.62 14.24 -30.14
C ASN A 260 7.23 14.35 -30.83
N PRO A 261 6.26 15.10 -30.32
CA PRO A 261 5.09 15.45 -31.13
C PRO A 261 5.55 16.47 -32.17
N VAL A 262 5.50 16.10 -33.44
CA VAL A 262 5.53 17.00 -34.60
C VAL A 262 4.20 17.72 -34.64
#